data_feda1c08f46f403c797dcf9728750c0f
#
_entry.id   feda1c08f46f403c797dcf9728750c0f
#
_cell.length_a   1.000
_cell.length_b   1.000
_cell.length_c   1.000
_cell.angle_alpha   90.00
_cell.angle_beta   90.00
_cell.angle_gamma   90.00
#
_symmetry.space_group_name_H-M   'P 1'
#
loop_
_entity.id
_entity.type
_entity.pdbx_description
1 polymer ?
#
loop_
_entity_poly.entity_id
_entity_poly.type
_entity_poly.pdbx_seq_one_letter_code
_entity_poly.pdbx_strand_id
1 'polypeptide(L)'
;VNGEELLDNIKDDRLARIEVYIARPGDDVRICPVKDVLEPRVKVEGGGKVFPGIFGNAAMVGSGKTNVLKGMTVLTVGKIVGFQEGIIDMSGPGAEYTPFSQTINLVLLCDKVEGLPQHEHEEAVRLAGLKATRYVSEIAKNVTPDETFTFETKPLVEQLAQYPDLPKVAYVYMLQTQGLMHDTYLYGLDVKKILPTFLYPTEVMDGAVISGNCVSACDKNTTYHHLNNPIIADLFARHGKDLNFIGVVVTNENVTLLDKERSSNFTAKLVDSLKVDGVIISEEGFGNPDADLIMNCKKIEALGIKTVLVTDEYAGRDGASQSLADANPLANAVVSGGNANAIIELP
;
A
#
# COMPACT_ATOMS: atom_id res chain seq x y z
N VAL A 1 -23.99 -7.63 -9.64
CA VAL A 1 -22.82 -8.28 -10.30
C VAL A 1 -23.30 -9.56 -10.93
N ASN A 2 -23.09 -9.73 -12.22
CA ASN A 2 -23.38 -10.98 -12.92
C ASN A 2 -22.11 -11.86 -12.83
N GLY A 3 -22.25 -13.08 -12.28
CA GLY A 3 -21.09 -13.96 -12.06
C GLY A 3 -20.45 -14.46 -13.36
N GLU A 4 -21.24 -14.75 -14.39
CA GLU A 4 -20.71 -15.17 -15.70
C GLU A 4 -19.93 -14.03 -16.38
N GLU A 5 -20.49 -12.83 -16.39
CA GLU A 5 -19.84 -11.65 -16.96
C GLU A 5 -18.56 -11.28 -16.20
N LEU A 6 -18.55 -11.43 -14.88
CA LEU A 6 -17.35 -11.24 -14.07
C LEU A 6 -16.26 -12.25 -14.45
N LEU A 7 -16.60 -13.54 -14.55
CA LEU A 7 -15.66 -14.59 -14.93
C LEU A 7 -15.08 -14.34 -16.32
N ASP A 8 -15.89 -13.92 -17.28
CA ASP A 8 -15.43 -13.57 -18.62
C ASP A 8 -14.45 -12.38 -18.60
N ASN A 9 -14.69 -11.38 -17.75
CA ASN A 9 -13.81 -10.21 -17.60
C ASN A 9 -12.44 -10.56 -17.01
N ILE A 10 -12.39 -11.48 -16.06
CA ILE A 10 -11.17 -11.85 -15.35
C ILE A 10 -10.43 -13.04 -15.94
N LYS A 11 -10.99 -13.66 -16.97
CA LYS A 11 -10.40 -14.82 -17.64
C LYS A 11 -8.95 -14.55 -18.04
N ASP A 12 -8.08 -15.53 -17.77
CA ASP A 12 -6.68 -15.55 -18.16
C ASP A 12 -6.27 -17.01 -18.43
N ASP A 13 -5.67 -17.28 -19.60
CA ASP A 13 -5.30 -18.63 -20.03
C ASP A 13 -4.22 -19.28 -19.14
N ARG A 14 -3.55 -18.48 -18.31
CA ARG A 14 -2.58 -18.94 -17.32
C ARG A 14 -3.25 -19.48 -16.05
N LEU A 15 -4.55 -19.22 -15.85
CA LEU A 15 -5.34 -19.72 -14.74
C LEU A 15 -6.22 -20.89 -15.19
N ALA A 16 -5.94 -22.07 -14.67
CA ALA A 16 -6.70 -23.29 -14.97
C ALA A 16 -8.10 -23.26 -14.35
N ARG A 17 -8.26 -22.52 -13.27
CA ARG A 17 -9.51 -22.41 -12.51
C ARG A 17 -9.60 -21.03 -11.86
N ILE A 18 -10.77 -20.42 -12.00
CA ILE A 18 -11.15 -19.24 -11.25
C ILE A 18 -12.54 -19.50 -10.66
N GLU A 19 -12.63 -19.49 -9.33
CA GLU A 19 -13.91 -19.56 -8.62
C GLU A 19 -14.16 -18.25 -7.88
N VAL A 20 -15.44 -17.89 -7.80
CA VAL A 20 -15.88 -16.64 -7.19
C VAL A 20 -16.85 -16.97 -6.07
N TYR A 21 -16.54 -16.46 -4.87
CA TYR A 21 -17.37 -16.60 -3.68
C TYR A 21 -17.67 -15.22 -3.09
N ILE A 22 -18.74 -15.13 -2.33
CA ILE A 22 -19.05 -13.95 -1.52
C ILE A 22 -19.05 -14.39 -0.06
N ALA A 23 -18.13 -13.81 0.72
CA ALA A 23 -18.09 -13.97 2.16
C ALA A 23 -18.60 -12.69 2.84
N ARG A 24 -19.45 -12.86 3.85
CA ARG A 24 -20.08 -11.76 4.59
C ARG A 24 -19.64 -11.77 6.05
N PRO A 25 -19.67 -10.62 6.72
CA PRO A 25 -19.46 -10.58 8.16
C PRO A 25 -20.35 -11.60 8.90
N GLY A 26 -19.75 -12.43 9.73
CA GLY A 26 -20.42 -13.47 10.50
C GLY A 26 -20.55 -14.82 9.81
N ASP A 27 -20.17 -14.96 8.54
CA ASP A 27 -20.12 -16.28 7.88
C ASP A 27 -19.08 -17.16 8.57
N ASP A 28 -19.38 -18.45 8.74
CA ASP A 28 -18.46 -19.44 9.30
C ASP A 28 -17.45 -19.90 8.23
N VAL A 29 -16.55 -18.99 7.85
CA VAL A 29 -15.59 -19.17 6.76
C VAL A 29 -14.24 -18.58 7.14
N ARG A 30 -13.17 -19.34 6.87
CA ARG A 30 -11.78 -18.89 6.85
C ARG A 30 -11.32 -18.79 5.40
N ILE A 31 -10.82 -17.63 5.02
CA ILE A 31 -10.27 -17.35 3.68
C ILE A 31 -8.76 -17.42 3.77
N CYS A 32 -8.14 -18.34 3.05
CA CYS A 32 -6.69 -18.59 3.05
C CYS A 32 -6.31 -19.38 1.77
N PRO A 33 -5.17 -19.07 1.14
CA PRO A 33 -4.22 -18.00 1.40
C PRO A 33 -4.59 -16.69 0.68
N VAL A 34 -4.81 -15.64 1.42
CA VAL A 34 -5.08 -14.30 0.86
C VAL A 34 -3.78 -13.69 0.35
N LYS A 35 -3.81 -13.13 -0.86
CA LYS A 35 -2.66 -12.54 -1.54
C LYS A 35 -2.73 -11.02 -1.62
N ASP A 36 -3.91 -10.49 -1.89
CA ASP A 36 -4.15 -9.05 -1.88
C ASP A 36 -5.61 -8.77 -1.48
N VAL A 37 -5.82 -7.58 -0.97
CA VAL A 37 -7.13 -7.01 -0.65
C VAL A 37 -7.28 -5.71 -1.40
N LEU A 38 -8.33 -5.59 -2.21
CA LEU A 38 -8.58 -4.44 -3.06
C LEU A 38 -9.93 -3.81 -2.74
N GLU A 39 -9.96 -2.50 -2.54
CA GLU A 39 -11.20 -1.75 -2.36
C GLU A 39 -11.67 -1.22 -3.72
N PRO A 40 -12.92 -1.52 -4.15
CA PRO A 40 -13.41 -1.06 -5.44
C PRO A 40 -13.56 0.46 -5.50
N ARG A 41 -12.92 1.07 -6.49
CA ARG A 41 -12.93 2.51 -6.76
C ARG A 41 -13.13 2.76 -8.24
N VAL A 42 -13.89 3.79 -8.60
CA VAL A 42 -14.11 4.20 -9.99
C VAL A 42 -13.98 5.70 -10.14
N LYS A 43 -13.21 6.13 -11.14
CA LYS A 43 -13.08 7.52 -11.51
C LYS A 43 -14.33 7.98 -12.26
N VAL A 44 -15.03 8.99 -11.74
CA VAL A 44 -16.25 9.55 -12.35
C VAL A 44 -16.01 10.92 -12.98
N GLU A 45 -15.03 11.69 -12.47
CA GLU A 45 -14.57 12.94 -13.07
C GLU A 45 -13.03 13.04 -12.95
N GLY A 46 -12.40 13.73 -13.91
CA GLY A 46 -10.96 13.99 -13.93
C GLY A 46 -10.19 13.04 -14.85
N GLY A 47 -8.86 13.19 -14.83
CA GLY A 47 -7.95 12.39 -15.66
C GLY A 47 -7.64 11.03 -15.08
N GLY A 48 -7.22 10.14 -15.97
CA GLY A 48 -6.72 8.81 -15.59
C GLY A 48 -7.82 7.81 -15.26
N LYS A 49 -7.36 6.65 -14.83
CA LYS A 49 -8.21 5.56 -14.32
C LYS A 49 -7.56 5.06 -13.04
N VAL A 50 -8.34 4.61 -12.09
CA VAL A 50 -7.83 3.90 -10.92
C VAL A 50 -6.98 2.71 -11.37
N PHE A 51 -5.87 2.48 -10.70
CA PHE A 51 -4.83 1.52 -11.11
C PHE A 51 -4.17 1.87 -12.47
N PRO A 52 -3.64 3.11 -12.59
CA PRO A 52 -2.98 3.56 -13.82
C PRO A 52 -1.75 2.71 -14.17
N GLY A 53 -1.44 2.63 -15.46
CA GLY A 53 -0.33 1.82 -15.96
C GLY A 53 -0.61 0.32 -16.04
N ILE A 54 -1.62 -0.17 -15.31
CA ILE A 54 -2.07 -1.57 -15.38
C ILE A 54 -3.14 -1.74 -16.46
N PHE A 55 -4.11 -0.81 -16.51
CA PHE A 55 -5.23 -0.87 -17.46
C PHE A 55 -5.12 0.20 -18.57
N GLY A 56 -4.01 0.22 -19.28
CA GLY A 56 -3.78 1.13 -20.40
C GLY A 56 -2.62 2.09 -20.15
N ASN A 57 -2.81 3.37 -20.47
CA ASN A 57 -1.76 4.36 -20.29
C ASN A 57 -1.53 4.69 -18.80
N ALA A 58 -0.32 5.17 -18.49
CA ALA A 58 0.06 5.63 -17.15
C ALA A 58 -0.44 7.08 -16.89
N ALA A 59 -1.67 7.41 -17.34
CA ALA A 59 -2.23 8.73 -17.13
C ALA A 59 -2.33 9.04 -15.63
N MET A 60 -1.91 10.24 -15.26
CA MET A 60 -1.90 10.70 -13.87
C MET A 60 -3.31 10.63 -13.26
N VAL A 61 -3.36 10.20 -12.01
CA VAL A 61 -4.58 10.20 -11.18
C VAL A 61 -4.44 11.21 -10.04
N GLY A 62 -5.38 11.24 -9.10
CA GLY A 62 -5.33 12.13 -7.93
C GLY A 62 -6.07 13.44 -8.10
N SER A 63 -6.80 13.64 -9.23
CA SER A 63 -7.65 14.80 -9.44
C SER A 63 -9.06 14.40 -9.85
N GLY A 64 -10.02 15.31 -9.69
CA GLY A 64 -11.44 15.07 -10.05
C GLY A 64 -12.18 14.31 -8.96
N LYS A 65 -13.10 13.40 -9.34
CA LYS A 65 -13.92 12.63 -8.40
C LYS A 65 -13.71 11.14 -8.59
N THR A 66 -13.60 10.44 -7.48
CA THR A 66 -13.51 8.97 -7.41
C THR A 66 -14.59 8.47 -6.47
N ASN A 67 -15.49 7.62 -6.98
CA ASN A 67 -16.44 6.91 -6.12
C ASN A 67 -15.79 5.64 -5.56
N VAL A 68 -16.02 5.39 -4.28
CA VAL A 68 -15.44 4.30 -3.51
C VAL A 68 -16.56 3.47 -2.91
N LEU A 69 -16.52 2.15 -3.08
CA LEU A 69 -17.43 1.21 -2.42
C LEU A 69 -16.86 0.82 -1.06
N LYS A 70 -17.15 1.62 -0.04
CA LYS A 70 -16.76 1.34 1.33
C LYS A 70 -17.48 0.10 1.87
N GLY A 71 -16.80 -0.69 2.69
CA GLY A 71 -17.35 -1.91 3.27
C GLY A 71 -17.43 -3.10 2.30
N MET A 72 -16.82 -2.97 1.11
CA MET A 72 -16.66 -4.06 0.16
C MET A 72 -15.20 -4.19 -0.26
N THR A 73 -14.71 -5.43 -0.38
CA THR A 73 -13.37 -5.70 -0.93
C THR A 73 -13.41 -6.85 -1.94
N VAL A 74 -12.40 -6.88 -2.79
CA VAL A 74 -12.07 -8.02 -3.65
C VAL A 74 -10.81 -8.67 -3.09
N LEU A 75 -10.87 -9.96 -2.84
CA LEU A 75 -9.74 -10.74 -2.33
C LEU A 75 -9.20 -11.66 -3.41
N THR A 76 -7.90 -11.61 -3.65
CA THR A 76 -7.23 -12.63 -4.45
C THR A 76 -6.70 -13.74 -3.54
N VAL A 77 -6.99 -14.98 -3.91
CA VAL A 77 -6.63 -16.17 -3.15
C VAL A 77 -6.00 -17.19 -4.08
N GLY A 78 -4.84 -17.73 -3.70
CA GLY A 78 -4.14 -18.73 -4.51
C GLY A 78 -2.77 -19.07 -3.94
N LYS A 79 -2.28 -20.28 -4.21
CA LYS A 79 -0.97 -20.77 -3.74
C LYS A 79 0.15 -20.33 -4.67
N ILE A 80 0.67 -19.12 -4.50
CA ILE A 80 1.79 -18.59 -5.29
C ILE A 80 3.12 -19.01 -4.68
N VAL A 81 3.29 -18.74 -3.39
CA VAL A 81 4.42 -19.16 -2.56
C VAL A 81 3.86 -19.95 -1.38
N GLY A 82 4.58 -20.91 -0.83
CA GLY A 82 4.02 -21.86 0.11
C GLY A 82 4.31 -21.58 1.59
N PHE A 83 4.46 -20.31 2.01
CA PHE A 83 4.68 -19.94 3.40
C PHE A 83 4.18 -18.51 3.68
N GLN A 84 3.93 -18.19 4.96
CA GLN A 84 3.43 -16.88 5.41
C GLN A 84 2.18 -16.44 4.66
N GLU A 85 1.12 -17.23 4.81
CA GLU A 85 -0.13 -17.01 4.10
C GLU A 85 -1.03 -16.02 4.84
N GLY A 86 -1.65 -15.08 4.09
CA GLY A 86 -2.67 -14.19 4.61
C GLY A 86 -3.93 -14.97 4.98
N ILE A 87 -4.50 -14.68 6.15
CA ILE A 87 -5.72 -15.33 6.67
C ILE A 87 -6.75 -14.27 7.04
N ILE A 88 -8.00 -14.49 6.62
CA ILE A 88 -9.14 -13.69 7.05
C ILE A 88 -10.20 -14.66 7.58
N ASP A 89 -10.51 -14.56 8.87
CA ASP A 89 -11.66 -15.23 9.47
C ASP A 89 -12.85 -14.28 9.44
N MET A 90 -13.98 -14.75 8.92
CA MET A 90 -15.21 -13.94 8.83
C MET A 90 -16.04 -13.98 10.11
N SER A 91 -15.77 -14.92 11.01
CA SER A 91 -16.40 -15.07 12.33
C SER A 91 -15.43 -15.68 13.34
N GLY A 92 -15.85 -15.77 14.59
CA GLY A 92 -15.05 -16.32 15.69
C GLY A 92 -13.90 -15.40 16.12
N PRO A 93 -13.01 -15.91 17.00
CA PRO A 93 -11.95 -15.09 17.61
C PRO A 93 -10.96 -14.50 16.60
N GLY A 94 -10.69 -15.20 15.49
CA GLY A 94 -9.79 -14.72 14.43
C GLY A 94 -10.30 -13.47 13.70
N ALA A 95 -11.61 -13.25 13.69
CA ALA A 95 -12.23 -12.10 13.03
C ALA A 95 -11.88 -10.75 13.68
N GLU A 96 -11.45 -10.74 14.92
CA GLU A 96 -11.06 -9.52 15.65
C GLU A 96 -9.71 -8.95 15.17
N TYR A 97 -8.89 -9.79 14.54
CA TYR A 97 -7.53 -9.42 14.13
C TYR A 97 -7.44 -8.82 12.71
N THR A 98 -8.57 -8.69 12.03
CA THR A 98 -8.58 -8.10 10.68
C THR A 98 -9.82 -7.25 10.45
N PRO A 99 -9.69 -6.03 9.86
CA PRO A 99 -10.85 -5.21 9.51
C PRO A 99 -11.68 -5.84 8.38
N PHE A 100 -11.10 -6.77 7.62
CA PHE A 100 -11.77 -7.40 6.47
C PHE A 100 -12.79 -8.46 6.86
N SER A 101 -12.85 -8.85 8.12
CA SER A 101 -13.97 -9.63 8.70
C SER A 101 -15.28 -8.83 8.72
N GLN A 102 -15.22 -7.51 8.68
CA GLN A 102 -16.36 -6.59 8.72
C GLN A 102 -16.76 -6.09 7.31
N THR A 103 -16.11 -6.56 6.25
CA THR A 103 -16.44 -6.21 4.88
C THR A 103 -17.17 -7.33 4.15
N ILE A 104 -17.93 -6.98 3.11
CA ILE A 104 -18.41 -7.95 2.13
C ILE A 104 -17.26 -8.26 1.18
N ASN A 105 -16.78 -9.49 1.18
CA ASN A 105 -15.62 -9.90 0.43
C ASN A 105 -16.02 -10.67 -0.83
N LEU A 106 -15.67 -10.17 -2.00
CA LEU A 106 -15.69 -10.92 -3.25
C LEU A 106 -14.36 -11.70 -3.36
N VAL A 107 -14.41 -12.98 -3.12
CA VAL A 107 -13.25 -13.87 -3.06
C VAL A 107 -13.01 -14.50 -4.42
N LEU A 108 -11.81 -14.31 -4.97
CA LEU A 108 -11.35 -14.94 -6.21
C LEU A 108 -10.34 -16.03 -5.87
N LEU A 109 -10.75 -17.29 -5.99
CA LEU A 109 -9.88 -18.44 -5.84
C LEU A 109 -9.27 -18.78 -7.21
N CYS A 110 -7.96 -18.61 -7.34
CA CYS A 110 -7.23 -18.74 -8.60
C CYS A 110 -6.21 -19.87 -8.54
N ASP A 111 -6.39 -20.89 -9.37
CA ASP A 111 -5.42 -21.96 -9.55
C ASP A 111 -4.71 -21.81 -10.89
N LYS A 112 -3.40 -21.98 -10.94
CA LYS A 112 -2.60 -21.88 -12.16
C LYS A 112 -2.66 -23.15 -13.01
N VAL A 113 -2.36 -23.01 -14.30
CA VAL A 113 -2.05 -24.14 -15.16
C VAL A 113 -0.76 -24.83 -14.71
N GLU A 114 -0.66 -26.14 -14.95
CA GLU A 114 0.52 -26.91 -14.58
C GLU A 114 1.78 -26.38 -15.30
N GLY A 115 2.89 -26.31 -14.56
CA GLY A 115 4.18 -25.83 -15.10
C GLY A 115 4.30 -24.30 -15.23
N LEU A 116 3.28 -23.51 -14.92
CA LEU A 116 3.39 -22.04 -15.00
C LEU A 116 4.44 -21.52 -13.99
N PRO A 117 5.39 -20.68 -14.44
CA PRO A 117 6.36 -20.03 -13.54
C PRO A 117 5.67 -19.12 -12.48
N GLN A 118 6.32 -18.97 -11.32
CA GLN A 118 5.74 -18.23 -10.19
C GLN A 118 5.43 -16.77 -10.53
N HIS A 119 6.33 -16.07 -11.23
CA HIS A 119 6.10 -14.66 -11.62
C HIS A 119 4.90 -14.50 -12.55
N GLU A 120 4.71 -15.41 -13.50
CA GLU A 120 3.56 -15.39 -14.40
C GLU A 120 2.25 -15.75 -13.65
N HIS A 121 2.33 -16.65 -12.67
CA HIS A 121 1.20 -16.97 -11.80
C HIS A 121 0.80 -15.76 -10.94
N GLU A 122 1.77 -15.09 -10.31
CA GLU A 122 1.53 -13.86 -9.57
C GLU A 122 0.84 -12.83 -10.45
N GLU A 123 1.40 -12.57 -11.62
CA GLU A 123 0.84 -11.59 -12.55
C GLU A 123 -0.60 -11.91 -12.95
N ALA A 124 -0.90 -13.17 -13.29
CA ALA A 124 -2.24 -13.59 -13.66
C ALA A 124 -3.25 -13.37 -12.51
N VAL A 125 -2.89 -13.73 -11.28
CA VAL A 125 -3.75 -13.53 -10.08
C VAL A 125 -3.93 -12.05 -9.80
N ARG A 126 -2.87 -11.26 -9.84
CA ARG A 126 -2.92 -9.80 -9.65
C ARG A 126 -3.84 -9.12 -10.68
N LEU A 127 -3.68 -9.46 -11.96
CA LEU A 127 -4.52 -8.90 -13.02
C LEU A 127 -5.98 -9.34 -12.88
N ALA A 128 -6.26 -10.57 -12.48
CA ALA A 128 -7.62 -11.04 -12.22
C ALA A 128 -8.26 -10.21 -11.09
N GLY A 129 -7.55 -9.99 -9.97
CA GLY A 129 -8.00 -9.17 -8.85
C GLY A 129 -8.31 -7.73 -9.26
N LEU A 130 -7.39 -7.09 -9.97
CA LEU A 130 -7.57 -5.70 -10.45
C LEU A 130 -8.72 -5.57 -11.45
N LYS A 131 -8.87 -6.52 -12.38
CA LYS A 131 -10.00 -6.54 -13.34
C LYS A 131 -11.34 -6.74 -12.61
N ALA A 132 -11.41 -7.66 -11.66
CA ALA A 132 -12.61 -7.88 -10.85
C ALA A 132 -12.98 -6.63 -10.04
N THR A 133 -12.00 -6.00 -9.41
CA THR A 133 -12.18 -4.77 -8.65
C THR A 133 -12.73 -3.65 -9.53
N ARG A 134 -12.17 -3.48 -10.72
CA ARG A 134 -12.65 -2.53 -11.71
C ARG A 134 -14.09 -2.84 -12.16
N TYR A 135 -14.38 -4.11 -12.49
CA TYR A 135 -15.73 -4.52 -12.90
C TYR A 135 -16.77 -4.22 -11.82
N VAL A 136 -16.47 -4.56 -10.58
CA VAL A 136 -17.36 -4.29 -9.46
C VAL A 136 -17.53 -2.79 -9.23
N SER A 137 -16.48 -2.00 -9.35
CA SER A 137 -16.52 -0.56 -9.12
C SER A 137 -17.41 0.21 -10.10
N GLU A 138 -17.62 -0.30 -11.32
CA GLU A 138 -18.48 0.35 -12.34
C GLU A 138 -19.94 0.51 -11.85
N ILE A 139 -20.42 -0.33 -10.94
CA ILE A 139 -21.76 -0.18 -10.34
C ILE A 139 -21.90 1.13 -9.55
N ALA A 140 -20.81 1.64 -8.99
CA ALA A 140 -20.78 2.89 -8.23
C ALA A 140 -20.70 4.15 -9.11
N LYS A 141 -20.51 4.01 -10.41
CA LYS A 141 -20.23 5.14 -11.30
C LYS A 141 -21.35 6.16 -11.38
N ASN A 142 -22.58 5.69 -11.33
CA ASN A 142 -23.79 6.51 -11.46
C ASN A 142 -24.61 6.59 -10.17
N VAL A 143 -24.02 6.22 -9.04
CA VAL A 143 -24.67 6.23 -7.73
C VAL A 143 -24.31 7.54 -7.03
N THR A 144 -25.30 8.17 -6.38
CA THR A 144 -25.05 9.29 -5.48
C THR A 144 -24.34 8.77 -4.24
N PRO A 145 -23.16 9.31 -3.87
CA PRO A 145 -22.46 8.87 -2.69
C PRO A 145 -23.22 9.24 -1.40
N ASP A 146 -23.13 8.40 -0.39
CA ASP A 146 -23.68 8.65 0.94
C ASP A 146 -22.90 9.77 1.66
N GLU A 147 -21.56 9.78 1.46
CA GLU A 147 -20.65 10.77 2.02
C GLU A 147 -19.66 11.24 0.96
N THR A 148 -19.20 12.49 1.10
CA THR A 148 -18.18 13.07 0.20
C THR A 148 -17.07 13.71 1.02
N PHE A 149 -15.83 13.33 0.72
CA PHE A 149 -14.63 13.92 1.29
C PHE A 149 -13.88 14.70 0.20
N THR A 150 -13.33 15.84 0.57
CA THR A 150 -12.53 16.67 -0.34
C THR A 150 -11.11 16.77 0.19
N PHE A 151 -10.17 16.41 -0.66
CA PHE A 151 -8.73 16.54 -0.41
C PHE A 151 -8.16 17.51 -1.45
N GLU A 152 -7.51 18.57 -1.01
CA GLU A 152 -6.94 19.56 -1.90
C GLU A 152 -5.41 19.47 -1.88
N THR A 153 -4.82 19.41 -3.07
CA THR A 153 -3.39 19.60 -3.29
C THR A 153 -3.19 20.69 -4.33
N LYS A 154 -2.22 21.57 -4.10
CA LYS A 154 -1.85 22.63 -5.04
C LYS A 154 -0.58 22.26 -5.80
N PRO A 155 -0.30 22.92 -6.93
CA PRO A 155 1.03 22.84 -7.53
C PRO A 155 2.12 23.12 -6.47
N LEU A 156 3.21 22.37 -6.50
CA LEU A 156 4.20 22.33 -5.42
C LEU A 156 4.65 23.72 -4.92
N VAL A 157 4.88 24.66 -5.83
CA VAL A 157 5.32 26.02 -5.47
C VAL A 157 4.25 26.77 -4.68
N GLU A 158 2.98 26.60 -5.03
CA GLU A 158 1.84 27.16 -4.32
C GLU A 158 1.61 26.49 -2.98
N GLN A 159 1.77 25.15 -2.95
CA GLN A 159 1.66 24.35 -1.73
C GLN A 159 2.68 24.77 -0.67
N LEU A 160 3.93 25.01 -1.09
CA LEU A 160 5.00 25.49 -0.21
C LEU A 160 4.72 26.85 0.40
N ALA A 161 3.97 27.70 -0.29
CA ALA A 161 3.65 29.05 0.14
C ALA A 161 2.30 29.17 0.86
N GLN A 162 1.48 28.13 0.86
CA GLN A 162 0.07 28.19 1.30
C GLN A 162 -0.07 28.55 2.77
N TYR A 163 0.76 28.00 3.63
CA TYR A 163 0.74 28.22 5.09
C TYR A 163 2.14 28.55 5.58
N PRO A 164 2.60 29.80 5.39
CA PRO A 164 4.01 30.15 5.64
C PRO A 164 4.44 29.99 7.11
N ASP A 165 3.50 30.13 8.04
CA ASP A 165 3.75 30.07 9.49
C ASP A 165 3.64 28.65 10.06
N LEU A 166 3.18 27.67 9.29
CA LEU A 166 3.05 26.30 9.72
C LEU A 166 4.27 25.47 9.31
N PRO A 167 4.72 24.52 10.14
CA PRO A 167 5.78 23.61 9.77
C PRO A 167 5.40 22.80 8.53
N LYS A 168 6.32 22.75 7.57
CA LYS A 168 6.17 21.99 6.33
C LYS A 168 6.60 20.55 6.57
N VAL A 169 5.70 19.62 6.27
CA VAL A 169 5.94 18.20 6.48
C VAL A 169 5.73 17.44 5.17
N ALA A 170 6.66 16.55 4.83
CA ALA A 170 6.48 15.58 3.76
C ALA A 170 6.43 14.15 4.32
N TYR A 171 5.91 13.24 3.55
CA TYR A 171 5.89 11.82 3.86
C TYR A 171 6.87 11.09 2.94
N VAL A 172 7.87 10.42 3.52
CA VAL A 172 8.77 9.52 2.81
C VAL A 172 8.19 8.12 2.94
N TYR A 173 7.63 7.64 1.84
CA TYR A 173 6.95 6.35 1.77
C TYR A 173 7.91 5.31 1.17
N MET A 174 8.49 4.49 2.02
CA MET A 174 9.30 3.37 1.63
C MET A 174 8.38 2.22 1.22
N LEU A 175 8.62 1.64 0.05
CA LEU A 175 7.83 0.56 -0.50
C LEU A 175 8.67 -0.70 -0.62
N GLN A 176 8.10 -1.83 -0.22
CA GLN A 176 8.78 -3.11 -0.22
C GLN A 176 9.16 -3.55 -1.64
N THR A 177 10.43 -3.99 -1.77
CA THR A 177 10.99 -4.54 -3.01
C THR A 177 11.96 -5.69 -2.77
N GLN A 178 12.04 -6.19 -1.54
CA GLN A 178 13.01 -7.20 -1.12
C GLN A 178 12.47 -8.62 -1.09
N GLY A 179 11.17 -8.80 -1.38
CA GLY A 179 10.53 -10.09 -1.41
C GLY A 179 10.99 -10.98 -2.56
N LEU A 180 10.51 -12.22 -2.55
CA LEU A 180 10.85 -13.26 -3.54
C LEU A 180 10.30 -12.94 -4.95
N MET A 181 9.31 -12.07 -5.03
CA MET A 181 8.58 -11.74 -6.26
C MET A 181 8.64 -10.23 -6.53
N HIS A 182 7.72 -9.73 -7.33
CA HIS A 182 7.47 -8.30 -7.46
C HIS A 182 6.48 -7.87 -6.37
N ASP A 183 6.94 -7.05 -5.45
CA ASP A 183 6.18 -6.76 -4.21
C ASP A 183 5.21 -5.61 -4.39
N THR A 184 5.65 -4.54 -5.02
CA THR A 184 4.89 -3.29 -5.14
C THR A 184 5.05 -2.68 -6.53
N TYR A 185 3.99 -2.05 -7.03
CA TYR A 185 3.98 -1.37 -8.32
C TYR A 185 3.57 0.10 -8.16
N LEU A 186 4.25 0.97 -8.87
CA LEU A 186 3.93 2.39 -9.00
C LEU A 186 3.60 2.71 -10.46
N TYR A 187 2.39 3.15 -10.74
CA TYR A 187 1.92 3.39 -12.12
C TYR A 187 2.17 2.20 -13.06
N GLY A 188 2.04 0.96 -12.53
CA GLY A 188 2.29 -0.27 -13.26
C GLY A 188 3.76 -0.66 -13.41
N LEU A 189 4.69 0.15 -12.93
CA LEU A 189 6.11 -0.15 -12.92
C LEU A 189 6.51 -0.82 -11.60
N ASP A 190 7.23 -1.93 -11.68
CA ASP A 190 7.86 -2.58 -10.52
C ASP A 190 8.77 -1.58 -9.77
N VAL A 191 8.47 -1.37 -8.50
CA VAL A 191 9.16 -0.39 -7.65
C VAL A 191 10.65 -0.71 -7.46
N LYS A 192 11.09 -1.95 -7.67
CA LYS A 192 12.53 -2.29 -7.75
C LYS A 192 13.30 -1.46 -8.79
N LYS A 193 12.60 -0.97 -9.81
CA LYS A 193 13.21 -0.31 -10.99
C LYS A 193 13.10 1.22 -10.94
N ILE A 194 12.45 1.78 -9.93
CA ILE A 194 12.32 3.23 -9.83
C ILE A 194 13.51 3.85 -9.09
N LEU A 195 13.76 5.11 -9.40
CA LEU A 195 14.45 6.03 -8.49
C LEU A 195 13.40 6.75 -7.64
N PRO A 196 13.73 7.17 -6.41
CA PRO A 196 12.82 7.95 -5.59
C PRO A 196 12.16 9.09 -6.36
N THR A 197 10.87 9.26 -6.19
CA THR A 197 10.05 10.22 -6.93
C THR A 197 9.04 10.91 -6.04
N PHE A 198 8.56 12.08 -6.47
CA PHE A 198 7.51 12.82 -5.79
C PHE A 198 6.14 12.43 -6.33
N LEU A 199 5.16 12.25 -5.42
CA LEU A 199 3.74 12.11 -5.72
C LEU A 199 2.91 13.11 -4.92
N TYR A 200 1.81 13.56 -5.51
CA TYR A 200 0.75 14.15 -4.71
C TYR A 200 0.06 13.05 -3.89
N PRO A 201 -0.30 13.32 -2.62
CA PRO A 201 -0.94 12.31 -1.77
C PRO A 201 -2.21 11.71 -2.38
N THR A 202 -2.96 12.51 -3.11
CA THR A 202 -4.18 12.08 -3.81
C THR A 202 -3.93 11.07 -4.93
N GLU A 203 -2.71 11.00 -5.50
CA GLU A 203 -2.35 9.97 -6.47
C GLU A 203 -2.28 8.59 -5.80
N VAL A 204 -1.71 8.51 -4.59
CA VAL A 204 -1.67 7.27 -3.80
C VAL A 204 -3.10 6.80 -3.48
N MET A 205 -3.97 7.73 -3.04
CA MET A 205 -5.37 7.44 -2.75
C MET A 205 -6.17 6.99 -3.98
N ASP A 206 -5.75 7.38 -5.17
CA ASP A 206 -6.38 7.02 -6.45
C ASP A 206 -5.74 5.79 -7.13
N GLY A 207 -4.89 5.04 -6.43
CA GLY A 207 -4.36 3.76 -6.89
C GLY A 207 -3.10 3.84 -7.74
N ALA A 208 -2.31 4.91 -7.62
CA ALA A 208 -0.98 4.97 -8.23
C ALA A 208 -0.05 3.89 -7.70
N VAL A 209 -0.22 3.48 -6.44
CA VAL A 209 0.53 2.41 -5.77
C VAL A 209 -0.39 1.22 -5.55
N ILE A 210 0.05 0.03 -5.95
CA ILE A 210 -0.65 -1.24 -5.69
C ILE A 210 0.32 -2.30 -5.20
N SER A 211 -0.21 -3.27 -4.47
CA SER A 211 0.52 -4.44 -4.02
C SER A 211 0.61 -5.50 -5.12
N GLY A 212 1.76 -6.14 -5.27
CA GLY A 212 1.86 -7.42 -5.97
C GLY A 212 1.27 -8.54 -5.13
N ASN A 213 0.90 -9.65 -5.74
CA ASN A 213 0.38 -10.83 -5.03
C ASN A 213 1.53 -11.72 -4.51
N CYS A 214 2.58 -11.09 -4.01
CA CYS A 214 3.68 -11.75 -3.34
C CYS A 214 3.29 -12.09 -1.91
N VAL A 215 3.90 -13.09 -1.35
CA VAL A 215 3.44 -13.71 -0.11
C VAL A 215 4.46 -13.75 0.97
N SER A 216 5.55 -13.18 0.84
CA SER A 216 6.41 -13.22 1.98
C SER A 216 6.18 -12.02 2.82
N ALA A 217 5.02 -11.86 3.36
CA ALA A 217 5.16 -10.82 4.31
C ALA A 217 3.94 -10.69 5.17
N CYS A 218 4.08 -11.19 6.30
CA CYS A 218 3.53 -10.57 7.48
C CYS A 218 3.64 -9.04 7.47
N ASP A 219 4.52 -8.47 6.67
CA ASP A 219 4.98 -7.08 6.76
C ASP A 219 4.58 -6.23 5.55
N LYS A 220 3.88 -6.82 4.60
CA LYS A 220 3.53 -6.15 3.34
C LYS A 220 2.14 -5.52 3.39
N ASN A 221 2.04 -4.28 2.93
CA ASN A 221 0.75 -3.63 2.73
C ASN A 221 -0.01 -4.25 1.55
N THR A 222 -1.31 -4.46 1.72
CA THR A 222 -2.21 -4.78 0.61
C THR A 222 -2.52 -3.53 -0.20
N THR A 223 -3.10 -3.71 -1.40
CA THR A 223 -3.58 -2.58 -2.20
C THR A 223 -4.59 -1.72 -1.41
N TYR A 224 -5.42 -2.34 -0.57
CA TYR A 224 -6.33 -1.61 0.33
C TYR A 224 -5.58 -0.65 1.26
N HIS A 225 -4.46 -1.09 1.84
CA HIS A 225 -3.68 -0.27 2.76
C HIS A 225 -2.96 0.89 2.04
N HIS A 226 -2.49 0.68 0.81
CA HIS A 226 -1.96 1.77 -0.02
C HIS A 226 -3.03 2.82 -0.32
N LEU A 227 -4.22 2.39 -0.77
CA LEU A 227 -5.36 3.26 -1.08
C LEU A 227 -5.89 4.04 0.13
N ASN A 228 -5.84 3.45 1.31
CA ASN A 228 -6.33 3.98 2.57
C ASN A 228 -5.19 4.26 3.56
N ASN A 229 -4.05 4.76 3.07
CA ASN A 229 -2.87 5.00 3.89
C ASN A 229 -3.19 5.94 5.07
N PRO A 230 -3.06 5.47 6.33
CA PRO A 230 -3.47 6.22 7.51
C PRO A 230 -2.60 7.45 7.76
N ILE A 231 -1.31 7.42 7.39
CA ILE A 231 -0.40 8.56 7.52
C ILE A 231 -0.84 9.69 6.59
N ILE A 232 -1.19 9.37 5.33
CA ILE A 232 -1.73 10.35 4.39
C ILE A 232 -3.04 10.96 4.90
N ALA A 233 -3.94 10.12 5.41
CA ALA A 233 -5.22 10.58 5.96
C ALA A 233 -5.04 11.52 7.15
N ASP A 234 -4.16 11.19 8.09
CA ASP A 234 -3.88 12.02 9.28
C ASP A 234 -3.19 13.33 8.87
N LEU A 235 -2.22 13.29 7.96
CA LEU A 235 -1.55 14.50 7.46
C LEU A 235 -2.53 15.44 6.76
N PHE A 236 -3.50 14.93 5.99
CA PHE A 236 -4.56 15.76 5.43
C PHE A 236 -5.50 16.34 6.50
N ALA A 237 -5.84 15.56 7.52
CA ALA A 237 -6.68 16.03 8.63
C ALA A 237 -6.03 17.19 9.41
N ARG A 238 -4.71 17.27 9.42
CA ARG A 238 -3.90 18.29 10.10
C ARG A 238 -3.45 19.43 9.19
N HIS A 239 -3.52 19.23 7.87
CA HIS A 239 -3.11 20.22 6.88
C HIS A 239 -3.86 21.54 7.03
N GLY A 240 -3.13 22.66 7.10
CA GLY A 240 -3.68 24.00 7.30
C GLY A 240 -4.15 24.31 8.72
N LYS A 241 -3.97 23.39 9.66
CA LYS A 241 -4.28 23.57 11.09
C LYS A 241 -3.01 23.71 11.92
N ASP A 242 -2.20 22.68 11.92
CA ASP A 242 -0.95 22.58 12.71
C ASP A 242 0.28 22.21 11.88
N LEU A 243 0.09 21.87 10.61
CA LEU A 243 1.16 21.64 9.64
C LEU A 243 0.72 21.97 8.21
N ASN A 244 1.72 22.15 7.33
CA ASN A 244 1.55 22.23 5.89
C ASN A 244 2.04 20.92 5.26
N PHE A 245 1.12 20.04 4.83
CA PHE A 245 1.44 18.78 4.18
C PHE A 245 1.86 19.03 2.72
N ILE A 246 3.12 18.82 2.40
CA ILE A 246 3.71 19.17 1.10
C ILE A 246 3.48 18.08 0.06
N GLY A 247 3.62 16.80 0.45
CA GLY A 247 3.45 15.69 -0.48
C GLY A 247 4.18 14.44 -0.03
N VAL A 248 4.26 13.47 -0.94
CA VAL A 248 4.84 12.15 -0.71
C VAL A 248 6.10 11.97 -1.55
N VAL A 249 7.18 11.57 -0.93
CA VAL A 249 8.38 11.07 -1.60
C VAL A 249 8.35 9.55 -1.53
N VAL A 250 8.05 8.91 -2.65
CA VAL A 250 8.11 7.45 -2.74
C VAL A 250 9.55 7.02 -2.93
N THR A 251 10.00 6.07 -2.14
CA THR A 251 11.29 5.41 -2.28
C THR A 251 11.12 3.90 -2.15
N ASN A 252 12.18 3.14 -2.38
CA ASN A 252 12.15 1.69 -2.35
C ASN A 252 13.12 1.14 -1.30
N GLU A 253 12.78 -0.03 -0.80
CA GLU A 253 13.62 -0.84 0.06
C GLU A 253 14.48 -1.75 -0.81
N ASN A 254 15.78 -1.68 -0.66
CA ASN A 254 16.70 -2.30 -1.59
C ASN A 254 17.41 -3.51 -0.98
N VAL A 255 17.81 -4.46 -1.83
CA VAL A 255 18.53 -5.68 -1.38
C VAL A 255 20.01 -5.39 -1.17
N THR A 256 20.63 -4.63 -2.10
CA THR A 256 22.07 -4.39 -2.05
C THR A 256 22.41 -3.07 -1.38
N LEU A 257 23.55 -3.03 -0.68
CA LEU A 257 24.04 -1.80 -0.04
C LEU A 257 24.20 -0.66 -1.04
N LEU A 258 24.66 -0.93 -2.27
CA LEU A 258 24.82 0.07 -3.31
C LEU A 258 23.48 0.71 -3.73
N ASP A 259 22.43 -0.11 -3.81
CA ASP A 259 21.12 0.38 -4.19
C ASP A 259 20.46 1.15 -3.04
N LYS A 260 20.65 0.69 -1.78
CA LYS A 260 20.25 1.43 -0.58
C LYS A 260 20.89 2.81 -0.52
N GLU A 261 22.21 2.86 -0.78
CA GLU A 261 22.97 4.11 -0.81
C GLU A 261 22.47 5.05 -1.91
N ARG A 262 22.21 4.52 -3.10
CA ARG A 262 21.68 5.29 -4.24
C ARG A 262 20.29 5.85 -3.92
N SER A 263 19.36 5.02 -3.50
CA SER A 263 17.97 5.43 -3.21
C SER A 263 17.93 6.46 -2.09
N SER A 264 18.62 6.24 -0.98
CA SER A 264 18.64 7.19 0.13
C SER A 264 19.31 8.53 -0.23
N ASN A 265 20.29 8.55 -1.13
CA ASN A 265 20.86 9.81 -1.66
C ASN A 265 19.81 10.59 -2.49
N PHE A 266 19.05 9.89 -3.35
CA PHE A 266 18.00 10.54 -4.13
C PHE A 266 16.83 10.98 -3.26
N THR A 267 16.43 10.19 -2.26
CA THR A 267 15.40 10.55 -1.29
C THR A 267 15.78 11.84 -0.55
N ALA A 268 16.98 11.89 0.03
CA ALA A 268 17.46 13.08 0.74
C ALA A 268 17.53 14.32 -0.17
N LYS A 269 17.98 14.16 -1.42
CA LYS A 269 17.99 15.23 -2.41
C LYS A 269 16.59 15.76 -2.72
N LEU A 270 15.59 14.88 -2.88
CA LEU A 270 14.22 15.31 -3.12
C LEU A 270 13.66 16.04 -1.89
N VAL A 271 13.83 15.48 -0.70
CA VAL A 271 13.38 16.09 0.56
C VAL A 271 14.00 17.47 0.76
N ASP A 272 15.31 17.64 0.51
CA ASP A 272 15.95 18.96 0.55
C ASP A 272 15.33 19.93 -0.47
N SER A 273 15.01 19.45 -1.67
CA SER A 273 14.40 20.27 -2.72
C SER A 273 13.00 20.75 -2.35
N LEU A 274 12.26 19.97 -1.54
CA LEU A 274 10.93 20.33 -1.03
C LEU A 274 10.97 21.40 0.08
N LYS A 275 12.16 21.71 0.63
CA LYS A 275 12.32 22.72 1.70
C LYS A 275 11.35 22.52 2.88
N VAL A 276 11.21 21.28 3.31
CA VAL A 276 10.39 20.89 4.46
C VAL A 276 11.14 21.01 5.77
N ASP A 277 10.42 21.20 6.87
CA ASP A 277 10.98 21.28 8.23
C ASP A 277 11.12 19.89 8.85
N GLY A 278 10.28 18.94 8.41
CA GLY A 278 10.31 17.57 8.88
C GLY A 278 9.68 16.57 7.91
N VAL A 279 10.00 15.30 8.14
CA VAL A 279 9.41 14.19 7.39
C VAL A 279 8.98 13.08 8.35
N ILE A 280 7.91 12.38 7.96
CA ILE A 280 7.59 11.04 8.48
C ILE A 280 8.17 10.05 7.48
N ILE A 281 8.89 9.04 7.94
CA ILE A 281 9.44 7.96 7.10
C ILE A 281 8.79 6.66 7.59
N SER A 282 8.05 5.97 6.73
CA SER A 282 7.55 4.64 7.03
C SER A 282 8.24 3.59 6.19
N GLU A 283 8.41 2.41 6.74
CA GLU A 283 8.88 1.22 6.02
C GLU A 283 7.78 0.16 5.95
N GLU A 284 7.94 -0.78 5.03
CA GLU A 284 7.23 -2.04 4.98
C GLU A 284 8.20 -3.16 5.37
N GLY A 285 7.86 -3.94 6.40
CA GLY A 285 8.74 -4.97 6.93
C GLY A 285 9.80 -4.43 7.89
N PHE A 286 10.72 -5.32 8.28
CA PHE A 286 11.80 -5.05 9.21
C PHE A 286 13.03 -5.89 8.87
N GLY A 287 14.14 -5.63 9.57
CA GLY A 287 15.41 -6.33 9.35
C GLY A 287 16.22 -5.69 8.21
N ASN A 288 16.23 -6.26 7.01
CA ASN A 288 16.96 -5.65 5.89
C ASN A 288 16.42 -4.26 5.46
N PRO A 289 15.11 -3.97 5.47
CA PRO A 289 14.57 -2.62 5.27
C PRO A 289 15.05 -1.58 6.28
N ASP A 290 15.36 -1.95 7.52
CA ASP A 290 15.83 -1.01 8.54
C ASP A 290 17.09 -0.25 8.10
N ALA A 291 17.96 -0.89 7.32
CA ALA A 291 19.13 -0.22 6.79
C ALA A 291 18.77 0.90 5.83
N ASP A 292 17.73 0.73 4.98
CA ASP A 292 17.19 1.81 4.14
C ASP A 292 16.55 2.90 4.99
N LEU A 293 15.77 2.53 6.01
CA LEU A 293 15.11 3.45 6.94
C LEU A 293 16.13 4.34 7.65
N ILE A 294 17.15 3.73 8.25
CA ILE A 294 18.20 4.45 8.97
C ILE A 294 19.09 5.27 8.04
N MET A 295 19.38 4.80 6.82
CA MET A 295 20.10 5.60 5.83
C MET A 295 19.31 6.84 5.43
N ASN A 296 18.02 6.73 5.19
CA ASN A 296 17.15 7.86 4.90
C ASN A 296 17.13 8.84 6.08
N CYS A 297 16.91 8.35 7.31
CA CYS A 297 16.94 9.15 8.53
C CYS A 297 18.25 9.94 8.65
N LYS A 298 19.40 9.27 8.62
CA LYS A 298 20.73 9.91 8.77
C LYS A 298 20.99 11.00 7.74
N LYS A 299 20.65 10.75 6.47
CA LYS A 299 20.92 11.68 5.38
C LYS A 299 19.99 12.88 5.44
N ILE A 300 18.76 12.70 5.83
CA ILE A 300 17.78 13.78 5.98
C ILE A 300 18.08 14.63 7.21
N GLU A 301 18.37 13.99 8.36
CA GLU A 301 18.80 14.72 9.57
C GLU A 301 20.10 15.52 9.36
N ALA A 302 21.03 15.02 8.55
CA ALA A 302 22.25 15.73 8.19
C ALA A 302 21.99 17.03 7.41
N LEU A 303 20.81 17.18 6.80
CA LEU A 303 20.35 18.40 6.14
C LEU A 303 19.66 19.38 7.10
N GLY A 304 19.52 19.01 8.39
CA GLY A 304 18.81 19.78 9.40
C GLY A 304 17.29 19.58 9.41
N ILE A 305 16.78 18.61 8.64
CA ILE A 305 15.36 18.29 8.54
C ILE A 305 15.03 17.19 9.55
N LYS A 306 13.98 17.39 10.36
CA LYS A 306 13.59 16.45 11.42
C LYS A 306 12.93 15.20 10.85
N THR A 307 13.18 14.05 11.48
CA THR A 307 12.59 12.77 11.05
C THR A 307 11.77 12.13 12.17
N VAL A 308 10.65 11.51 11.79
CA VAL A 308 9.90 10.56 12.61
C VAL A 308 9.83 9.26 11.84
N LEU A 309 10.27 8.16 12.43
CA LEU A 309 10.27 6.85 11.83
C LEU A 309 9.01 6.08 12.23
N VAL A 310 8.41 5.40 11.27
CA VAL A 310 7.29 4.49 11.50
C VAL A 310 7.70 3.11 10.98
N THR A 311 7.74 2.13 11.88
CA THR A 311 8.20 0.77 11.61
C THR A 311 7.26 -0.25 12.24
N ASP A 312 7.31 -1.48 11.81
CA ASP A 312 6.61 -2.62 12.40
C ASP A 312 7.54 -3.52 13.24
N GLU A 313 8.74 -3.07 13.53
CA GLU A 313 9.71 -3.76 14.36
C GLU A 313 9.16 -4.18 15.73
N TYR A 314 9.44 -5.40 16.11
CA TYR A 314 8.97 -6.01 17.35
C TYR A 314 10.03 -6.01 18.46
N ALA A 315 9.81 -5.23 19.47
CA ALA A 315 10.73 -5.10 20.62
C ALA A 315 10.72 -6.28 21.61
N GLY A 316 10.07 -7.39 21.30
CA GLY A 316 9.90 -8.53 22.20
C GLY A 316 8.70 -8.36 23.16
N ARG A 317 8.31 -9.45 23.83
CA ARG A 317 7.17 -9.45 24.77
C ARG A 317 7.41 -8.57 26.00
N ASP A 318 8.65 -8.40 26.39
CA ASP A 318 9.08 -7.59 27.54
C ASP A 318 9.41 -6.14 27.17
N GLY A 319 9.36 -5.79 25.87
CA GLY A 319 9.72 -4.47 25.35
C GLY A 319 11.20 -4.12 25.52
N ALA A 320 12.04 -5.10 25.83
CA ALA A 320 13.45 -4.91 26.13
C ALA A 320 14.39 -5.30 24.98
N SER A 321 13.85 -5.97 23.94
CA SER A 321 14.61 -6.31 22.75
C SER A 321 14.82 -5.06 21.89
N GLN A 322 15.87 -5.07 21.07
CA GLN A 322 16.10 -4.00 20.10
C GLN A 322 14.96 -3.99 19.06
N SER A 323 14.35 -2.82 18.89
CA SER A 323 13.22 -2.65 17.97
C SER A 323 13.60 -2.23 16.55
N LEU A 324 14.88 -1.91 16.32
CA LEU A 324 15.44 -1.60 15.01
C LEU A 324 16.72 -2.43 14.83
N ALA A 325 16.80 -3.18 13.74
CA ALA A 325 17.99 -3.98 13.43
C ALA A 325 19.22 -3.10 13.11
N ASP A 326 19.02 -1.87 12.64
CA ASP A 326 20.10 -0.88 12.38
C ASP A 326 19.82 0.41 13.15
N ALA A 327 20.13 0.41 14.45
CA ALA A 327 19.90 1.56 15.33
C ALA A 327 20.90 2.69 15.11
N ASN A 328 20.41 3.94 15.22
CA ASN A 328 21.24 5.14 15.16
C ASN A 328 20.72 6.23 16.12
N PRO A 329 21.60 6.98 16.82
CA PRO A 329 21.17 8.06 17.72
C PRO A 329 20.33 9.17 17.08
N LEU A 330 20.40 9.36 15.77
CA LEU A 330 19.55 10.32 15.04
C LEU A 330 18.10 9.82 14.90
N ALA A 331 17.87 8.52 14.94
CA ALA A 331 16.54 7.92 15.01
C ALA A 331 15.95 8.03 16.43
N ASN A 332 15.66 9.25 16.86
CA ASN A 332 15.22 9.56 18.23
C ASN A 332 13.71 9.77 18.37
N ALA A 333 12.96 9.69 17.29
CA ALA A 333 11.52 9.70 17.24
C ALA A 333 11.04 8.51 16.40
N VAL A 334 10.61 7.44 17.07
CA VAL A 334 10.22 6.17 16.46
C VAL A 334 8.83 5.78 16.95
N VAL A 335 7.96 5.43 16.03
CA VAL A 335 6.67 4.80 16.29
C VAL A 335 6.74 3.38 15.71
N SER A 336 6.61 2.38 16.58
CA SER A 336 6.56 0.98 16.15
C SER A 336 5.14 0.44 16.27
N GLY A 337 4.64 -0.18 15.20
CA GLY A 337 3.45 -1.03 15.23
C GLY A 337 3.69 -2.32 16.01
N GLY A 338 4.94 -2.76 16.06
CA GLY A 338 5.52 -3.65 17.04
C GLY A 338 5.02 -5.09 17.03
N ASN A 339 4.45 -5.59 15.95
CA ASN A 339 3.66 -6.81 16.09
C ASN A 339 3.77 -7.86 14.97
N ALA A 340 4.65 -7.66 13.99
CA ALA A 340 4.79 -8.59 12.87
C ALA A 340 5.13 -10.03 13.31
N ASN A 341 5.80 -10.19 14.45
CA ASN A 341 6.19 -11.49 15.00
C ASN A 341 5.35 -11.93 16.22
N ALA A 342 4.25 -11.26 16.52
CA ALA A 342 3.37 -11.70 17.59
C ALA A 342 2.64 -12.99 17.19
N ILE A 343 2.79 -14.02 18.01
CA ILE A 343 2.05 -15.28 17.85
C ILE A 343 0.73 -15.14 18.59
N ILE A 344 -0.34 -15.30 17.85
CA ILE A 344 -1.71 -15.30 18.38
C ILE A 344 -2.19 -16.75 18.38
N GLU A 345 -2.55 -17.27 19.55
CA GLU A 345 -3.22 -18.57 19.65
C GLU A 345 -4.71 -18.38 19.39
N LEU A 346 -5.18 -19.06 18.36
CA LEU A 346 -6.60 -19.16 18.04
C LEU A 346 -7.14 -20.48 18.55
N PRO A 347 -8.36 -20.53 19.14
CA PRO A 347 -8.96 -21.75 19.62
C PRO A 347 -9.27 -22.74 18.51
#